data_7cb08e1c22f51d84fd0270a45204d521
#
_entry.id   7cb08e1c22f51d84fd0270a45204d521
#
_cell.length_a   1.000
_cell.length_b   1.000
_cell.length_c   1.000
_cell.angle_alpha   90.00
_cell.angle_beta   90.00
_cell.angle_gamma   90.00
#
_symmetry.space_group_name_H-M   'P 1'
#
loop_
_entity.id
_entity.type
_entity.pdbx_description
1 polymer ?
#
loop_
_entity_poly.entity_id
_entity_poly.type
_entity_poly.pdbx_seq_one_letter_code
_entity_poly.pdbx_strand_id
1 'polypeptide(L)'
;MAESPPLADRFPPGLGTVVVSLAAGIAALAGSYGAVGFTTSFVVSPVERTLSLHMPGAVITFAITVLGDLGQKLNLLTAAAIVVALYALLVGLSVGIGRQLDSRLVPVVGSLVTVWVVTATLTVRPVAALAPAAAAGAVVLATDLSRTGERIAGETDPNGRRRVLAGLGTAAGA
;
A
#
# COMPACT_ATOMS: atom_id res chain seq x y z
N MET A 1 -18.49 24.44 24.01
CA MET A 1 -18.48 23.70 22.75
C MET A 1 -17.34 22.70 22.84
N ALA A 2 -17.64 21.41 22.94
CA ALA A 2 -16.60 20.38 22.97
C ALA A 2 -16.05 20.24 21.54
N GLU A 3 -14.79 20.52 21.40
CA GLU A 3 -14.05 20.36 20.15
C GLU A 3 -14.00 18.86 19.81
N SER A 4 -14.58 18.49 18.66
CA SER A 4 -14.57 17.09 18.22
C SER A 4 -13.12 16.67 18.00
N PRO A 5 -12.67 15.52 18.54
CA PRO A 5 -11.30 15.06 18.33
C PRO A 5 -11.02 14.87 16.83
N PRO A 6 -9.82 15.19 16.37
CA PRO A 6 -9.42 15.03 14.99
C PRO A 6 -9.61 13.58 14.54
N LEU A 7 -10.03 13.38 13.28
CA LEU A 7 -10.37 12.07 12.71
C LEU A 7 -9.24 11.03 12.86
N ALA A 8 -7.98 11.49 12.96
CA ALA A 8 -6.80 10.65 13.15
C ALA A 8 -6.81 9.88 14.48
N ASP A 9 -7.42 10.42 15.54
CA ASP A 9 -7.48 9.79 16.87
C ASP A 9 -8.59 8.75 17.01
N ARG A 10 -9.45 8.62 15.99
CA ARG A 10 -10.54 7.62 15.97
C ARG A 10 -10.11 6.23 15.59
N PHE A 11 -8.90 6.05 15.04
CA PHE A 11 -8.43 4.75 14.58
C PHE A 11 -7.36 4.18 15.54
N PRO A 12 -7.46 2.87 15.91
CA PRO A 12 -6.44 2.23 16.71
C PRO A 12 -5.07 2.33 16.05
N PRO A 13 -4.00 2.50 16.85
CA PRO A 13 -2.63 2.55 16.34
C PRO A 13 -2.32 1.27 15.55
N GLY A 14 -2.09 1.40 14.25
CA GLY A 14 -1.87 0.27 13.34
C GLY A 14 -2.86 0.21 12.17
N LEU A 15 -4.13 0.61 12.32
CA LEU A 15 -5.11 0.61 11.22
C LEU A 15 -4.63 1.44 10.03
N GLY A 16 -4.03 2.61 10.27
CA GLY A 16 -3.47 3.43 9.19
C GLY A 16 -2.37 2.70 8.40
N THR A 17 -1.54 1.88 9.08
CA THR A 17 -0.52 1.07 8.40
C THR A 17 -1.16 -0.01 7.54
N VAL A 18 -2.17 -0.70 8.07
CA VAL A 18 -2.89 -1.75 7.33
C VAL A 18 -3.55 -1.17 6.07
N VAL A 19 -4.23 -0.03 6.19
CA VAL A 19 -4.88 0.64 5.05
C VAL A 19 -3.85 1.04 3.99
N VAL A 20 -2.74 1.67 4.38
CA VAL A 20 -1.65 2.05 3.46
C VAL A 20 -1.04 0.82 2.79
N SER A 21 -0.79 -0.24 3.55
CA SER A 21 -0.22 -1.48 3.02
C SER A 21 -1.15 -2.17 2.03
N LEU A 22 -2.45 -2.23 2.31
CA LEU A 22 -3.45 -2.77 1.38
C LEU A 22 -3.57 -1.90 0.13
N ALA A 23 -3.62 -0.58 0.27
CA ALA A 23 -3.66 0.34 -0.87
C ALA A 23 -2.42 0.18 -1.75
N ALA A 24 -1.23 0.05 -1.16
CA ALA A 24 0.01 -0.20 -1.89
C ALA A 24 0.00 -1.58 -2.59
N GLY A 25 -0.55 -2.61 -1.95
CA GLY A 25 -0.72 -3.94 -2.55
C GLY A 25 -1.65 -3.92 -3.76
N ILE A 26 -2.77 -3.22 -3.67
CA ILE A 26 -3.72 -3.04 -4.79
C ILE A 26 -3.05 -2.23 -5.91
N ALA A 27 -2.34 -1.15 -5.57
CA ALA A 27 -1.62 -0.34 -6.55
C ALA A 27 -0.52 -1.15 -7.28
N ALA A 28 0.22 -2.01 -6.56
CA ALA A 28 1.20 -2.90 -7.16
C ALA A 28 0.55 -3.89 -8.13
N LEU A 29 -0.59 -4.50 -7.76
CA LEU A 29 -1.34 -5.38 -8.65
C LEU A 29 -1.80 -4.62 -9.91
N ALA A 30 -2.36 -3.43 -9.76
CA ALA A 30 -2.79 -2.57 -10.86
C ALA A 30 -1.60 -2.16 -11.75
N GLY A 31 -0.45 -1.83 -11.16
CA GLY A 31 0.79 -1.52 -11.87
C GLY A 31 1.31 -2.71 -12.70
N SER A 32 1.24 -3.93 -12.16
CA SER A 32 1.58 -5.15 -12.90
C SER A 32 0.64 -5.35 -14.10
N TYR A 33 -0.67 -5.17 -13.89
CA TYR A 33 -1.65 -5.24 -14.97
C TYR A 33 -1.42 -4.17 -16.03
N GLY A 34 -1.18 -2.92 -15.63
CA GLY A 34 -0.92 -1.82 -16.54
C GLY A 34 0.33 -2.01 -17.41
N ALA A 35 1.35 -2.72 -16.88
CA ALA A 35 2.59 -2.96 -17.62
C ALA A 35 2.50 -4.11 -18.63
N VAL A 36 1.78 -5.18 -18.32
CA VAL A 36 1.81 -6.42 -19.10
C VAL A 36 0.43 -6.94 -19.50
N GLY A 37 -0.66 -6.35 -19.03
CA GLY A 37 -2.03 -6.81 -19.25
C GLY A 37 -2.28 -8.21 -18.70
N PHE A 38 -3.30 -8.89 -19.19
CA PHE A 38 -3.58 -10.30 -18.89
C PHE A 38 -2.69 -11.23 -19.73
N THR A 39 -1.42 -11.32 -19.38
CA THR A 39 -0.44 -12.20 -20.00
C THR A 39 0.14 -13.18 -18.99
N THR A 40 0.92 -14.15 -19.46
CA THR A 40 1.67 -15.07 -18.58
C THR A 40 2.69 -14.34 -17.70
N SER A 41 3.01 -13.09 -18.00
CA SER A 41 3.90 -12.21 -17.23
C SER A 41 3.16 -11.39 -16.17
N PHE A 42 1.83 -11.44 -16.14
CA PHE A 42 1.03 -10.83 -15.07
C PHE A 42 1.27 -11.56 -13.76
N VAL A 43 1.53 -10.82 -12.69
CA VAL A 43 1.96 -11.39 -11.40
C VAL A 43 0.96 -12.41 -10.80
N VAL A 44 -0.31 -12.32 -11.15
CA VAL A 44 -1.34 -13.27 -10.70
C VAL A 44 -1.22 -14.64 -11.39
N SER A 45 -0.74 -14.67 -12.66
CA SER A 45 -0.68 -15.90 -13.46
C SER A 45 0.15 -17.03 -12.82
N PRO A 46 1.37 -16.82 -12.29
CA PRO A 46 2.11 -17.88 -11.62
C PRO A 46 1.43 -18.34 -10.32
N VAL A 47 0.77 -17.43 -9.59
CA VAL A 47 0.02 -17.77 -8.36
C VAL A 47 -1.22 -18.58 -8.69
N GLU A 48 -2.00 -18.18 -9.69
CA GLU A 48 -3.16 -18.91 -10.19
C GLU A 48 -2.79 -20.33 -10.63
N ARG A 49 -1.70 -20.46 -11.38
CA ARG A 49 -1.18 -21.78 -11.81
C ARG A 49 -0.78 -22.65 -10.62
N THR A 50 -0.07 -22.08 -9.65
CA THR A 50 0.34 -22.80 -8.46
C THR A 50 -0.86 -23.25 -7.65
N LEU A 51 -1.86 -22.38 -7.48
CA LEU A 51 -3.10 -22.70 -6.80
C LEU A 51 -3.82 -23.86 -7.48
N SER A 52 -3.97 -23.81 -8.81
CA SER A 52 -4.63 -24.88 -9.58
C SER A 52 -3.88 -26.21 -9.50
N LEU A 53 -2.55 -26.21 -9.45
CA LEU A 53 -1.75 -27.44 -9.32
C LEU A 53 -1.88 -28.11 -7.94
N HIS A 54 -2.20 -27.35 -6.89
CA HIS A 54 -2.36 -27.87 -5.53
C HIS A 54 -3.82 -28.15 -5.15
N MET A 55 -4.78 -27.83 -6.04
CA MET A 55 -6.19 -28.12 -5.78
C MET A 55 -6.47 -29.62 -5.88
N PRO A 56 -7.19 -30.21 -4.90
CA PRO A 56 -7.70 -31.56 -5.01
C PRO A 56 -8.59 -31.74 -6.24
N GLY A 57 -8.47 -32.88 -6.93
CA GLY A 57 -9.24 -33.15 -8.16
C GLY A 57 -10.76 -33.00 -7.99
N ALA A 58 -11.29 -33.34 -6.81
CA ALA A 58 -12.72 -33.18 -6.49
C ALA A 58 -13.14 -31.69 -6.54
N VAL A 59 -12.27 -30.76 -6.08
CA VAL A 59 -12.54 -29.30 -6.11
C VAL A 59 -12.53 -28.81 -7.56
N ILE A 60 -11.58 -29.28 -8.37
CA ILE A 60 -11.49 -28.93 -9.79
C ILE A 60 -12.73 -29.44 -10.54
N THR A 61 -13.13 -30.70 -10.30
CA THR A 61 -14.34 -31.28 -10.92
C THR A 61 -15.58 -30.48 -10.53
N PHE A 62 -15.75 -30.16 -9.25
CA PHE A 62 -16.87 -29.33 -8.77
C PHE A 62 -16.85 -27.94 -9.43
N ALA A 63 -15.70 -27.29 -9.50
CA ALA A 63 -15.54 -25.98 -10.13
C ALA A 63 -15.94 -25.99 -11.61
N ILE A 64 -15.57 -27.05 -12.35
CA ILE A 64 -15.90 -27.15 -13.78
C ILE A 64 -17.38 -27.52 -13.99
N THR A 65 -17.91 -28.49 -13.21
CA THR A 65 -19.25 -29.07 -13.45
C THR A 65 -20.37 -28.20 -12.88
N VAL A 66 -20.15 -27.56 -11.73
CA VAL A 66 -21.17 -26.79 -11.00
C VAL A 66 -21.01 -25.30 -11.20
N LEU A 67 -19.77 -24.78 -11.12
CA LEU A 67 -19.50 -23.33 -11.20
C LEU A 67 -19.20 -22.89 -12.64
N GLY A 68 -18.71 -23.74 -13.53
CA GLY A 68 -18.38 -23.37 -14.89
C GLY A 68 -17.46 -22.15 -14.97
N ASP A 69 -17.88 -21.10 -15.69
CA ASP A 69 -17.14 -19.83 -15.83
C ASP A 69 -16.91 -19.11 -14.48
N LEU A 70 -17.82 -19.23 -13.51
CA LEU A 70 -17.63 -18.68 -12.17
C LEU A 70 -16.47 -19.34 -11.43
N GLY A 71 -16.21 -20.60 -11.64
CA GLY A 71 -15.06 -21.30 -11.04
C GLY A 71 -13.74 -20.69 -11.46
N GLN A 72 -13.57 -20.35 -12.74
CA GLN A 72 -12.39 -19.66 -13.26
C GLN A 72 -12.24 -18.27 -12.68
N LYS A 73 -13.31 -17.49 -12.62
CA LYS A 73 -13.31 -16.14 -12.03
C LYS A 73 -12.95 -16.16 -10.56
N LEU A 74 -13.48 -17.12 -9.79
CA LEU A 74 -13.16 -17.29 -8.38
C LEU A 74 -11.68 -17.65 -8.17
N ASN A 75 -11.12 -18.54 -9.01
CA ASN A 75 -9.71 -18.89 -8.95
C ASN A 75 -8.82 -17.66 -9.21
N LEU A 76 -9.13 -16.87 -10.23
CA LEU A 76 -8.43 -15.62 -10.55
C LEU A 76 -8.52 -14.61 -9.40
N LEU A 77 -9.72 -14.39 -8.84
CA LEU A 77 -9.92 -13.49 -7.72
C LEU A 77 -9.16 -13.94 -6.48
N THR A 78 -9.15 -15.25 -6.19
CA THR A 78 -8.40 -15.82 -5.07
C THR A 78 -6.90 -15.59 -5.26
N ALA A 79 -6.37 -15.86 -6.45
CA ALA A 79 -4.98 -15.61 -6.76
C ALA A 79 -4.61 -14.12 -6.66
N ALA A 80 -5.48 -13.23 -7.15
CA ALA A 80 -5.31 -11.78 -7.01
C ALA A 80 -5.32 -11.33 -5.54
N ALA A 81 -6.23 -11.87 -4.73
CA ALA A 81 -6.30 -11.57 -3.29
C ALA A 81 -5.03 -12.03 -2.56
N ILE A 82 -4.49 -13.20 -2.91
CA ILE A 82 -3.22 -13.71 -2.35
C ILE A 82 -2.06 -12.77 -2.71
N VAL A 83 -1.98 -12.31 -3.96
CA VAL A 83 -0.94 -11.36 -4.41
C VAL A 83 -1.05 -10.04 -3.67
N VAL A 84 -2.26 -9.49 -3.53
CA VAL A 84 -2.48 -8.24 -2.78
C VAL A 84 -2.09 -8.41 -1.32
N ALA A 85 -2.47 -9.52 -0.68
CA ALA A 85 -2.11 -9.81 0.70
C ALA A 85 -0.59 -9.95 0.88
N LEU A 86 0.10 -10.61 -0.05
CA LEU A 86 1.55 -10.74 -0.06
C LEU A 86 2.22 -9.36 -0.16
N TYR A 87 1.80 -8.53 -1.11
CA TYR A 87 2.35 -7.19 -1.26
C TYR A 87 2.06 -6.30 -0.05
N ALA A 88 0.83 -6.36 0.48
CA ALA A 88 0.47 -5.63 1.68
C ALA A 88 1.33 -6.03 2.88
N LEU A 89 1.62 -7.32 3.05
CA LEU A 89 2.51 -7.83 4.08
C LEU A 89 3.93 -7.26 3.92
N LEU A 90 4.50 -7.32 2.71
CA LEU A 90 5.84 -6.82 2.43
C LEU A 90 5.97 -5.32 2.67
N VAL A 91 5.00 -4.54 2.20
CA VAL A 91 4.94 -3.10 2.45
C VAL A 91 4.76 -2.81 3.94
N GLY A 92 3.87 -3.54 4.62
CA GLY A 92 3.64 -3.40 6.06
C GLY A 92 4.90 -3.66 6.88
N LEU A 93 5.67 -4.70 6.53
CA LEU A 93 6.97 -5.00 7.14
C LEU A 93 7.98 -3.86 6.89
N SER A 94 8.06 -3.35 5.65
CA SER A 94 8.96 -2.24 5.31
C SER A 94 8.62 -0.97 6.10
N VAL A 95 7.33 -0.66 6.25
CA VAL A 95 6.86 0.46 7.08
C VAL A 95 7.15 0.23 8.57
N GLY A 96 6.96 -1.00 9.06
CA GLY A 96 7.27 -1.37 10.44
C GLY A 96 8.76 -1.20 10.77
N ILE A 97 9.64 -1.71 9.91
CA ILE A 97 11.09 -1.56 10.04
C ILE A 97 11.51 -0.08 9.97
N GLY A 98 10.94 0.68 9.04
CA GLY A 98 11.22 2.10 8.91
C GLY A 98 10.89 2.90 10.19
N ARG A 99 9.81 2.54 10.87
CA ARG A 99 9.46 3.14 12.17
C ARG A 99 10.44 2.79 13.28
N GLN A 100 10.94 1.55 13.31
CA GLN A 100 11.93 1.13 14.31
C GLN A 100 13.28 1.82 14.11
N LEU A 101 13.65 2.10 12.86
CA LEU A 101 14.91 2.75 12.50
C LEU A 101 14.80 4.29 12.45
N ASP A 102 13.61 4.85 12.76
CA ASP A 102 13.30 6.29 12.64
C ASP A 102 13.71 6.88 11.27
N SER A 103 13.57 6.08 10.23
CA SER A 103 14.00 6.41 8.86
C SER A 103 12.80 6.58 7.94
N ARG A 104 12.75 7.71 7.24
CA ARG A 104 11.73 7.99 6.21
C ARG A 104 12.00 7.28 4.89
N LEU A 105 13.25 6.97 4.59
CA LEU A 105 13.64 6.32 3.34
C LEU A 105 13.35 4.82 3.35
N VAL A 106 13.46 4.16 4.49
CA VAL A 106 13.29 2.71 4.62
C VAL A 106 11.89 2.23 4.17
N PRO A 107 10.77 2.87 4.53
CA PRO A 107 9.46 2.45 4.04
C PRO A 107 9.31 2.52 2.52
N VAL A 108 9.82 3.57 1.90
CA VAL A 108 9.71 3.79 0.45
C VAL A 108 10.65 2.84 -0.30
N VAL A 109 11.94 2.87 0.01
CA VAL A 109 12.95 2.03 -0.66
C VAL A 109 12.69 0.56 -0.37
N GLY A 110 12.37 0.21 0.88
CA GLY A 110 12.07 -1.15 1.28
C GLY A 110 10.86 -1.72 0.55
N SER A 111 9.76 -0.97 0.44
CA SER A 111 8.58 -1.42 -0.31
C SER A 111 8.87 -1.58 -1.81
N LEU A 112 9.61 -0.64 -2.41
CA LEU A 112 10.01 -0.71 -3.81
C LEU A 112 10.87 -1.94 -4.09
N VAL A 113 11.91 -2.16 -3.30
CA VAL A 113 12.85 -3.28 -3.48
C VAL A 113 12.15 -4.62 -3.24
N THR A 114 11.37 -4.76 -2.16
CA THR A 114 10.72 -6.04 -1.83
C THR A 114 9.65 -6.41 -2.85
N VAL A 115 8.82 -5.46 -3.29
CA VAL A 115 7.82 -5.70 -4.35
C VAL A 115 8.51 -6.03 -5.67
N TRP A 116 9.59 -5.33 -6.02
CA TRP A 116 10.35 -5.61 -7.23
C TRP A 116 10.96 -7.01 -7.22
N VAL A 117 11.67 -7.39 -6.14
CA VAL A 117 12.30 -8.71 -6.01
C VAL A 117 11.25 -9.82 -6.12
N VAL A 118 10.15 -9.72 -5.37
CA VAL A 118 9.10 -10.75 -5.39
C VAL A 118 8.44 -10.83 -6.75
N THR A 119 8.11 -9.71 -7.38
CA THR A 119 7.52 -9.72 -8.72
C THR A 119 8.50 -10.29 -9.76
N ALA A 120 9.76 -9.86 -9.73
CA ALA A 120 10.79 -10.32 -10.66
C ALA A 120 11.03 -11.84 -10.55
N THR A 121 11.02 -12.39 -9.33
CA THR A 121 11.17 -13.83 -9.09
C THR A 121 9.93 -14.62 -9.53
N LEU A 122 8.73 -14.12 -9.28
CA LEU A 122 7.48 -14.78 -9.68
C LEU A 122 7.28 -14.80 -11.21
N THR A 123 7.60 -13.69 -11.87
CA THR A 123 7.35 -13.52 -13.31
C THR A 123 8.56 -13.83 -14.19
N VAL A 124 9.76 -13.96 -13.58
CA VAL A 124 11.06 -14.10 -14.29
C VAL A 124 11.31 -12.93 -15.25
N ARG A 125 10.71 -11.75 -14.97
CA ARG A 125 10.82 -10.54 -15.82
C ARG A 125 11.13 -9.31 -14.98
N PRO A 126 12.42 -9.02 -14.71
CA PRO A 126 12.83 -7.95 -13.81
C PRO A 126 12.42 -6.55 -14.30
N VAL A 127 12.35 -6.32 -15.61
CA VAL A 127 11.95 -5.02 -16.17
C VAL A 127 10.46 -4.77 -15.97
N ALA A 128 9.61 -5.77 -16.22
CA ALA A 128 8.16 -5.65 -16.00
C ALA A 128 7.81 -5.49 -14.50
N ALA A 129 8.66 -6.01 -13.61
CA ALA A 129 8.52 -5.88 -12.17
C ALA A 129 8.73 -4.45 -11.63
N LEU A 130 9.29 -3.54 -12.44
CA LEU A 130 9.47 -2.13 -12.04
C LEU A 130 8.13 -1.41 -11.89
N ALA A 131 7.13 -1.71 -12.71
CA ALA A 131 5.84 -1.03 -12.67
C ALA A 131 5.07 -1.29 -11.35
N PRO A 132 4.87 -2.54 -10.88
CA PRO A 132 4.23 -2.78 -9.59
C PRO A 132 5.06 -2.24 -8.41
N ALA A 133 6.38 -2.29 -8.49
CA ALA A 133 7.26 -1.73 -7.46
C ALA A 133 7.11 -0.21 -7.38
N ALA A 134 7.14 0.48 -8.52
CA ALA A 134 6.94 1.93 -8.58
C ALA A 134 5.54 2.34 -8.07
N ALA A 135 4.49 1.60 -8.43
CA ALA A 135 3.13 1.86 -7.97
C ALA A 135 3.01 1.71 -6.44
N ALA A 136 3.57 0.65 -5.86
CA ALA A 136 3.59 0.47 -4.40
C ALA A 136 4.39 1.59 -3.69
N GLY A 137 5.59 1.90 -4.19
CA GLY A 137 6.44 2.96 -3.66
C GLY A 137 5.79 4.34 -3.73
N ALA A 138 5.06 4.64 -4.81
CA ALA A 138 4.33 5.89 -4.97
C ALA A 138 3.23 6.07 -3.92
N VAL A 139 2.49 5.01 -3.58
CA VAL A 139 1.47 5.05 -2.51
C VAL A 139 2.10 5.33 -1.16
N VAL A 140 3.20 4.64 -0.82
CA VAL A 140 3.92 4.86 0.44
C VAL A 140 4.47 6.28 0.52
N LEU A 141 5.07 6.78 -0.57
CA LEU A 141 5.59 8.14 -0.65
C LEU A 141 4.48 9.19 -0.51
N ALA A 142 3.37 9.02 -1.21
CA ALA A 142 2.23 9.94 -1.15
C ALA A 142 1.66 10.04 0.27
N THR A 143 1.59 8.93 1.00
CA THR A 143 1.12 8.92 2.40
C THR A 143 2.12 9.57 3.37
N ASP A 144 3.42 9.47 3.11
CA ASP A 144 4.43 10.14 3.92
C ASP A 144 4.41 11.67 3.69
N LEU A 145 4.27 12.09 2.44
CA LEU A 145 4.16 13.51 2.08
C LEU A 145 2.90 14.17 2.66
N SER A 146 1.74 13.49 2.63
CA SER A 146 0.52 14.04 3.21
C SER A 146 0.63 14.21 4.73
N ARG A 147 1.22 13.26 5.44
CA ARG A 147 1.48 13.39 6.89
C ARG A 147 2.43 14.53 7.22
N THR A 148 3.42 14.78 6.37
CA THR A 148 4.35 15.90 6.53
C THR A 148 3.64 17.23 6.30
N GLY A 149 2.79 17.31 5.27
CA GLY A 149 1.98 18.50 4.98
C GLY A 149 1.03 18.87 6.12
N GLU A 150 0.34 17.87 6.72
CA GLU A 150 -0.53 18.10 7.88
C GLU A 150 0.23 18.59 9.11
N ARG A 151 1.43 18.11 9.36
CA ARG A 151 2.29 18.59 10.46
C ARG A 151 2.69 20.06 10.26
N ILE A 152 3.11 20.42 9.05
CA ILE A 152 3.47 21.81 8.73
C ILE A 152 2.26 22.72 8.81
N ALA A 153 1.09 22.29 8.34
CA ALA A 153 -0.16 23.05 8.41
C ALA A 153 -0.64 23.24 9.84
N GLY A 154 -0.47 22.23 10.72
CA GLY A 154 -0.81 22.31 12.14
C GLY A 154 0.13 23.19 12.95
N GLU A 155 1.39 23.34 12.51
CA GLU A 155 2.38 24.20 13.16
C GLU A 155 2.22 25.68 12.79
N THR A 156 1.52 25.97 11.71
CA THR A 156 1.03 27.32 11.35
C THR A 156 -0.29 27.63 12.08
N ASP A 157 -0.32 27.44 13.42
CA ASP A 157 -1.47 27.82 14.26
C ASP A 157 -1.79 29.31 14.07
N PRO A 158 -3.03 29.66 13.69
CA PRO A 158 -3.47 31.08 13.58
C PRO A 158 -3.29 31.84 14.92
N ASN A 159 -3.25 31.16 16.05
CA ASN A 159 -2.98 31.75 17.36
C ASN A 159 -1.49 32.13 17.54
N GLY A 160 -0.55 31.47 16.87
CA GLY A 160 0.85 31.85 16.85
C GLY A 160 1.06 33.23 16.20
N ARG A 161 0.38 33.52 15.09
CA ARG A 161 0.39 34.86 14.46
C ARG A 161 -0.21 35.95 15.38
N ARG A 162 -1.29 35.66 16.09
CA ARG A 162 -1.89 36.61 17.04
C ARG A 162 -0.97 36.89 18.23
N ARG A 163 -0.24 35.90 18.75
CA ARG A 163 0.73 36.08 19.83
C ARG A 163 1.93 36.92 19.40
N VAL A 164 2.46 36.74 18.20
CA VAL A 164 3.55 37.53 17.65
C VAL A 164 3.10 38.97 17.43
N LEU A 165 1.91 39.21 16.88
CA LEU A 165 1.35 40.53 16.68
C LEU A 165 1.00 41.23 18.02
N ALA A 166 0.51 40.50 19.02
CA ALA A 166 0.28 41.02 20.35
C ALA A 166 1.61 41.43 21.06
N GLY A 167 2.68 40.60 20.88
CA GLY A 167 4.01 40.92 21.42
C GLY A 167 4.66 42.12 20.76
N LEU A 168 4.44 42.37 19.48
CA LEU A 168 4.93 43.56 18.78
C LEU A 168 4.15 44.84 19.13
N GLY A 169 2.84 44.70 19.43
CA GLY A 169 2.01 45.84 19.87
C GLY A 169 2.34 46.35 21.28
N THR A 170 2.84 45.50 22.17
CA THR A 170 3.27 45.93 23.51
C THR A 170 4.67 46.56 23.55
N ALA A 171 5.53 46.28 22.54
CA ALA A 171 6.86 46.86 22.43
C ALA A 171 6.88 48.28 21.77
N ALA A 172 5.78 48.66 21.12
CA ALA A 172 5.66 49.98 20.45
C ALA A 172 4.92 51.02 21.29
N GLY A 173 4.50 50.68 22.53
CA GLY A 173 3.75 51.57 23.42
C GLY A 173 4.45 51.89 24.75
N ALA A 174 5.79 51.75 24.84
CA ALA A 174 6.59 52.13 26.01
C ALA A 174 7.56 53.31 25.72
#